data_3f6519d0b041bb29bc10ef6b9687be35
#
_entry.id   3f6519d0b041bb29bc10ef6b9687be35
#
_cell.length_a   1.000
_cell.length_b   1.000
_cell.length_c   1.000
_cell.angle_alpha   90.00
_cell.angle_beta   90.00
_cell.angle_gamma   90.00
#
_symmetry.space_group_name_H-M   'P 1'
#
loop_
_entity.id
_entity.type
_entity.pdbx_description
1 polymer ?
#
loop_
_entity_poly.entity_id
_entity_poly.type
_entity_poly.pdbx_seq_one_letter_code
_entity_poly.pdbx_strand_id
1 'polypeptide(L)'
;ELWSKLKEANFILTPKNPDIVISIGGDGMLLSAFHKYESIIDHVRFVGIHTGHLGFYTDYRDFEVDKLIDNLKLDSGAKVSYPILNVKVKMMDGRQVSARALNEATVKRLSKTMVADVFINNVHFERFRGDGISVSTPTGSTAYNKSLGGAVLHPTIEALQIAEVASLNNRVYRTLGSSIVVPKKDKIVIEPKHDDRYSLSV
;
A
#
# COMPACT_ATOMS: atom_id res chain seq x y z
N GLU A 1 17.19 9.03 23.35
CA GLU A 1 18.47 8.45 22.93
C GLU A 1 18.75 8.74 21.46
N LEU A 2 17.94 8.24 20.49
CA LEU A 2 18.17 8.46 19.05
C LEU A 2 18.28 9.97 18.69
N TRP A 3 17.38 10.79 19.19
CA TRP A 3 17.36 12.23 18.95
C TRP A 3 18.66 12.93 19.36
N SER A 4 19.22 12.57 20.52
CA SER A 4 20.50 13.12 21.02
C SER A 4 21.65 12.69 20.12
N LYS A 5 21.73 11.41 19.78
CA LYS A 5 22.77 10.85 18.91
C LYS A 5 22.76 11.44 17.48
N LEU A 6 21.58 11.68 16.92
CA LEU A 6 21.46 12.36 15.61
C LEU A 6 22.01 13.80 15.67
N LYS A 7 21.71 14.55 16.74
CA LYS A 7 22.23 15.90 16.93
C LYS A 7 23.76 15.91 17.14
N GLU A 8 24.26 15.02 17.97
CA GLU A 8 25.71 14.87 18.21
C GLU A 8 26.45 14.50 16.90
N ALA A 9 25.79 13.77 16.02
CA ALA A 9 26.30 13.43 14.69
C ALA A 9 26.13 14.53 13.64
N ASN A 10 25.65 15.74 14.05
CA ASN A 10 25.40 16.91 13.22
C ASN A 10 24.32 16.75 12.13
N PHE A 11 23.37 15.83 12.32
CA PHE A 11 22.22 15.75 11.44
C PHE A 11 21.23 16.90 11.69
N ILE A 12 20.71 17.47 10.60
CA ILE A 12 19.66 18.49 10.65
C ILE A 12 18.31 17.80 10.80
N LEU A 13 17.65 18.02 11.93
CA LEU A 13 16.34 17.44 12.22
C LEU A 13 15.24 18.40 11.82
N THR A 14 14.47 18.05 10.81
CA THR A 14 13.40 18.90 10.25
C THR A 14 12.14 18.08 9.94
N PRO A 15 10.94 18.62 10.22
CA PRO A 15 9.69 18.01 9.77
C PRO A 15 9.32 18.40 8.33
N LYS A 16 10.03 19.37 7.74
CA LYS A 16 9.74 19.91 6.40
C LYS A 16 10.80 19.44 5.40
N ASN A 17 10.33 18.78 4.34
CA ASN A 17 11.17 18.28 3.25
C ASN A 17 12.42 17.52 3.73
N PRO A 18 12.27 16.47 4.55
CA PRO A 18 13.40 15.66 4.97
C PRO A 18 13.93 14.81 3.81
N ASP A 19 15.23 14.55 3.78
CA ASP A 19 15.84 13.56 2.88
C ASP A 19 15.56 12.14 3.35
N ILE A 20 15.50 11.96 4.68
CA ILE A 20 15.27 10.67 5.33
C ILE A 20 14.22 10.83 6.42
N VAL A 21 13.23 9.95 6.41
CA VAL A 21 12.23 9.81 7.47
C VAL A 21 12.53 8.57 8.29
N ILE A 22 12.77 8.73 9.59
CA ILE A 22 12.97 7.61 10.50
C ILE A 22 11.63 7.33 11.19
N SER A 23 11.07 6.15 10.93
CA SER A 23 9.85 5.65 11.56
C SER A 23 10.22 4.75 12.74
N ILE A 24 9.66 5.01 13.92
CA ILE A 24 9.91 4.22 15.14
C ILE A 24 8.62 3.54 15.55
N GLY A 25 8.59 2.22 15.49
CA GLY A 25 7.41 1.41 15.82
C GLY A 25 7.29 0.19 14.91
N GLY A 26 6.07 -0.25 14.65
CA GLY A 26 5.78 -1.32 13.69
C GLY A 26 5.42 -0.78 12.31
N ASP A 27 5.00 -1.69 11.41
CA ASP A 27 4.63 -1.35 10.02
C ASP A 27 3.57 -0.24 9.91
N GLY A 28 2.61 -0.19 10.85
CA GLY A 28 1.59 0.86 10.86
C GLY A 28 2.17 2.27 11.06
N MET A 29 3.27 2.42 11.80
CA MET A 29 3.95 3.71 11.95
C MET A 29 4.66 4.12 10.66
N LEU A 30 5.23 3.16 9.93
CA LEU A 30 5.84 3.44 8.63
C LEU A 30 4.76 3.80 7.60
N LEU A 31 3.62 3.13 7.57
CA LEU A 31 2.48 3.49 6.71
C LEU A 31 1.99 4.90 7.03
N SER A 32 1.87 5.26 8.32
CA SER A 32 1.50 6.63 8.72
C SER A 32 2.54 7.66 8.26
N ALA A 33 3.82 7.34 8.36
CA ALA A 33 4.90 8.18 7.86
C ALA A 33 4.85 8.31 6.34
N PHE A 34 4.59 7.22 5.61
CA PHE A 34 4.41 7.21 4.16
C PHE A 34 3.30 8.20 3.75
N HIS A 35 2.12 8.11 4.32
CA HIS A 35 1.02 9.03 4.00
C HIS A 35 1.33 10.48 4.36
N LYS A 36 2.01 10.71 5.48
CA LYS A 36 2.42 12.07 5.89
C LYS A 36 3.35 12.74 4.89
N TYR A 37 4.24 11.97 4.27
CA TYR A 37 5.25 12.47 3.33
C TYR A 37 4.96 12.06 1.87
N GLU A 38 3.72 11.67 1.56
CA GLU A 38 3.30 11.21 0.22
C GLU A 38 3.61 12.25 -0.87
N SER A 39 3.51 13.54 -0.56
CA SER A 39 3.77 14.62 -1.53
C SER A 39 5.21 14.71 -2.01
N ILE A 40 6.15 14.17 -1.23
CA ILE A 40 7.60 14.16 -1.54
C ILE A 40 8.17 12.76 -1.68
N ILE A 41 7.31 11.76 -1.90
CA ILE A 41 7.69 10.34 -1.88
C ILE A 41 8.80 9.99 -2.87
N ASP A 42 8.91 10.74 -3.97
CA ASP A 42 9.90 10.53 -5.01
C ASP A 42 11.33 10.97 -4.59
N HIS A 43 11.45 11.73 -3.50
CA HIS A 43 12.71 12.32 -3.02
C HIS A 43 13.10 11.90 -1.61
N VAL A 44 12.17 11.34 -0.84
CA VAL A 44 12.38 10.95 0.54
C VAL A 44 12.68 9.46 0.65
N ARG A 45 13.61 9.10 1.53
CA ARG A 45 13.88 7.71 1.91
C ARG A 45 13.30 7.44 3.30
N PHE A 46 12.86 6.22 3.53
CA PHE A 46 12.34 5.79 4.82
C PHE A 46 13.30 4.79 5.47
N VAL A 47 13.43 4.88 6.78
CA VAL A 47 14.16 3.94 7.62
C VAL A 47 13.25 3.55 8.77
N GLY A 48 13.02 2.25 8.94
CA GLY A 48 12.18 1.69 9.99
C GLY A 48 13.00 1.17 11.17
N ILE A 49 12.65 1.61 12.39
CA ILE A 49 13.16 1.04 13.64
C ILE A 49 12.00 0.36 14.35
N HIS A 50 12.07 -0.95 14.55
CA HIS A 50 11.03 -1.64 15.29
C HIS A 50 11.33 -1.68 16.80
N THR A 51 10.27 -1.46 17.58
CA THR A 51 10.32 -1.46 19.06
C THR A 51 9.58 -2.64 19.68
N GLY A 52 9.16 -3.60 18.88
CA GLY A 52 8.41 -4.78 19.31
C GLY A 52 8.63 -5.95 18.36
N HIS A 53 7.55 -6.55 17.84
CA HIS A 53 7.68 -7.64 16.88
C HIS A 53 8.25 -7.13 15.55
N LEU A 54 9.05 -7.98 14.89
CA LEU A 54 9.62 -7.71 13.58
C LEU A 54 8.52 -7.42 12.55
N GLY A 55 8.59 -6.26 11.92
CA GLY A 55 7.72 -5.87 10.82
C GLY A 55 8.35 -6.17 9.45
N PHE A 56 7.57 -5.98 8.38
CA PHE A 56 8.03 -6.16 7.00
C PHE A 56 8.87 -4.98 6.48
N TYR A 57 8.67 -3.79 7.08
CA TYR A 57 9.29 -2.53 6.64
C TYR A 57 10.32 -2.00 7.61
N THR A 58 10.86 -2.83 8.50
CA THR A 58 11.80 -2.37 9.52
C THR A 58 13.21 -2.81 9.20
N ASP A 59 14.15 -1.85 9.28
CA ASP A 59 15.55 -2.03 8.92
C ASP A 59 16.43 -2.28 10.14
N TYR A 60 16.04 -1.71 11.29
CA TYR A 60 16.83 -1.74 12.52
C TYR A 60 15.97 -2.12 13.72
N ARG A 61 16.60 -2.68 14.73
CA ARG A 61 16.02 -2.88 16.06
C ARG A 61 16.29 -1.67 16.94
N ASP A 62 15.51 -1.52 18.01
CA ASP A 62 15.62 -0.41 18.95
C ASP A 62 17.00 -0.30 19.62
N PHE A 63 17.73 -1.41 19.77
CA PHE A 63 19.08 -1.45 20.29
C PHE A 63 20.19 -1.25 19.23
N GLU A 64 19.85 -1.12 17.94
CA GLU A 64 20.80 -0.92 16.83
C GLU A 64 20.98 0.56 16.45
N VAL A 65 20.66 1.49 17.36
CA VAL A 65 20.70 2.95 17.09
C VAL A 65 22.08 3.42 16.65
N ASP A 66 23.15 2.91 17.26
CA ASP A 66 24.53 3.31 16.90
C ASP A 66 24.87 2.87 15.47
N LYS A 67 24.51 1.64 15.10
CA LYS A 67 24.68 1.12 13.75
C LYS A 67 23.90 1.95 12.72
N LEU A 68 22.68 2.38 13.06
CA LEU A 68 21.92 3.28 12.22
C LEU A 68 22.66 4.62 12.00
N ILE A 69 23.17 5.24 13.07
CA ILE A 69 23.90 6.51 12.98
C ILE A 69 25.13 6.36 12.08
N ASP A 70 25.90 5.28 12.24
CA ASP A 70 27.09 5.02 11.43
C ASP A 70 26.71 4.81 9.95
N ASN A 71 25.67 4.06 9.68
CA ASN A 71 25.18 3.86 8.31
C ASN A 71 24.65 5.15 7.67
N LEU A 72 23.99 6.00 8.45
CA LEU A 72 23.53 7.32 7.96
C LEU A 72 24.70 8.25 7.65
N LYS A 73 25.80 8.22 8.44
CA LYS A 73 27.03 9.00 8.16
C LYS A 73 27.74 8.53 6.90
N LEU A 74 27.79 7.23 6.69
CA LEU A 74 28.43 6.62 5.52
C LEU A 74 27.61 6.80 4.24
N ASP A 75 26.31 6.87 4.37
CA ASP A 75 25.27 6.89 3.34
C ASP A 75 25.74 6.54 1.91
N SER A 76 25.94 5.26 1.68
CA SER A 76 26.36 4.73 0.37
C SER A 76 25.30 4.90 -0.73
N GLY A 77 24.13 5.43 -0.40
CA GLY A 77 22.98 5.51 -1.28
C GLY A 77 22.28 4.17 -1.54
N ALA A 78 22.69 3.09 -0.85
CA ALA A 78 22.01 1.81 -0.95
C ALA A 78 20.57 1.94 -0.48
N LYS A 79 19.62 1.48 -1.33
CA LYS A 79 18.19 1.56 -1.06
C LYS A 79 17.45 0.39 -1.68
N VAL A 80 16.36 0.02 -1.07
CA VAL A 80 15.35 -0.87 -1.65
C VAL A 80 14.18 0.00 -2.11
N SER A 81 13.69 -0.22 -3.32
CA SER A 81 12.52 0.49 -3.85
C SER A 81 11.34 -0.46 -3.92
N TYR A 82 10.22 -0.01 -3.37
CA TYR A 82 8.97 -0.75 -3.39
C TYR A 82 8.00 -0.10 -4.38
N PRO A 83 7.25 -0.90 -5.15
CA PRO A 83 6.22 -0.36 -6.03
C PRO A 83 5.09 0.26 -5.22
N ILE A 84 4.57 1.39 -5.68
CA ILE A 84 3.44 2.10 -5.09
C ILE A 84 2.26 2.03 -6.05
N LEU A 85 1.08 1.72 -5.52
CA LEU A 85 -0.16 1.74 -6.27
C LEU A 85 -0.72 3.16 -6.33
N ASN A 86 -0.86 3.71 -7.54
CA ASN A 86 -1.55 4.99 -7.76
C ASN A 86 -3.05 4.74 -7.95
N VAL A 87 -3.85 5.35 -7.12
CA VAL A 87 -5.30 5.24 -7.14
C VAL A 87 -5.93 6.56 -7.60
N LYS A 88 -6.85 6.49 -8.55
CA LYS A 88 -7.65 7.63 -9.00
C LYS A 88 -9.13 7.30 -8.85
N VAL A 89 -9.83 8.09 -8.10
CA VAL A 89 -11.28 7.98 -7.92
C VAL A 89 -11.95 9.11 -8.69
N LYS A 90 -12.85 8.75 -9.59
CA LYS A 90 -13.74 9.70 -10.28
C LYS A 90 -15.13 9.58 -9.67
N MET A 91 -15.59 10.64 -9.06
CA MET A 91 -16.90 10.69 -8.43
C MET A 91 -18.00 11.04 -9.45
N MET A 92 -19.25 10.73 -9.13
CA MET A 92 -20.41 10.99 -9.99
C MET A 92 -20.59 12.49 -10.32
N ASP A 93 -20.22 13.38 -9.39
CA ASP A 93 -20.27 14.84 -9.57
C ASP A 93 -19.10 15.39 -10.40
N GLY A 94 -18.25 14.53 -10.94
CA GLY A 94 -17.08 14.90 -11.75
C GLY A 94 -15.82 15.21 -10.97
N ARG A 95 -15.87 15.30 -9.64
CA ARG A 95 -14.66 15.47 -8.82
C ARG A 95 -13.74 14.26 -8.97
N GLN A 96 -12.44 14.50 -8.90
CA GLN A 96 -11.44 13.47 -8.89
C GLN A 96 -10.58 13.57 -7.64
N VAL A 97 -10.30 12.42 -7.04
CA VAL A 97 -9.39 12.29 -5.90
C VAL A 97 -8.31 11.29 -6.27
N SER A 98 -7.09 11.60 -5.90
CA SER A 98 -5.95 10.70 -6.07
C SER A 98 -5.42 10.31 -4.70
N ALA A 99 -4.98 9.07 -4.58
CA ALA A 99 -4.32 8.52 -3.40
C ALA A 99 -3.21 7.56 -3.84
N ARG A 100 -2.27 7.28 -2.95
CA ARG A 100 -1.22 6.29 -3.15
C ARG A 100 -1.29 5.25 -2.04
N ALA A 101 -1.11 3.99 -2.41
CA ALA A 101 -1.06 2.89 -1.45
C ALA A 101 0.28 2.17 -1.54
N LEU A 102 0.89 1.93 -0.39
CA LEU A 102 2.09 1.09 -0.27
C LEU A 102 1.68 -0.40 -0.22
N ASN A 103 0.61 -0.72 0.51
CA ASN A 103 0.09 -2.08 0.62
C ASN A 103 -0.99 -2.39 -0.43
N GLU A 104 -2.18 -1.85 -0.26
CA GLU A 104 -3.32 -2.10 -1.13
C GLU A 104 -4.30 -0.93 -1.14
N ALA A 105 -5.12 -0.89 -2.18
CA ALA A 105 -6.32 -0.08 -2.23
C ALA A 105 -7.55 -1.00 -2.25
N THR A 106 -8.43 -0.83 -1.28
CA THR A 106 -9.64 -1.65 -1.17
C THR A 106 -10.89 -0.78 -1.24
N VAL A 107 -11.75 -1.07 -2.21
CA VAL A 107 -13.07 -0.45 -2.32
C VAL A 107 -14.14 -1.40 -1.82
N LYS A 108 -15.00 -0.90 -0.92
CA LYS A 108 -16.12 -1.66 -0.32
C LYS A 108 -17.40 -0.85 -0.37
N ARG A 109 -18.53 -1.53 -0.52
CA ARG A 109 -19.85 -0.94 -0.27
C ARG A 109 -20.20 -1.10 1.21
N LEU A 110 -20.65 -0.01 1.87
CA LEU A 110 -20.73 -0.01 3.34
C LEU A 110 -21.90 -0.81 3.91
N SER A 111 -23.01 -0.95 3.19
CA SER A 111 -24.23 -1.50 3.79
C SER A 111 -24.97 -2.54 2.95
N LYS A 112 -24.49 -2.84 1.76
CA LYS A 112 -25.14 -3.77 0.82
C LYS A 112 -24.07 -4.47 -0.02
N THR A 113 -24.48 -5.55 -0.70
CA THR A 113 -23.63 -6.20 -1.70
C THR A 113 -23.19 -5.20 -2.77
N MET A 114 -21.91 -5.11 -2.99
CA MET A 114 -21.32 -4.35 -4.09
C MET A 114 -21.50 -5.13 -5.39
N VAL A 115 -21.97 -4.45 -6.42
CA VAL A 115 -21.93 -4.93 -7.80
C VAL A 115 -21.04 -3.97 -8.57
N ALA A 116 -20.02 -4.48 -9.22
CA ALA A 116 -19.09 -3.67 -10.01
C ALA A 116 -18.64 -4.42 -11.26
N ASP A 117 -18.43 -3.70 -12.35
CA ASP A 117 -17.69 -4.23 -13.48
C ASP A 117 -16.20 -3.96 -13.26
N VAL A 118 -15.38 -4.97 -13.48
CA VAL A 118 -13.92 -4.91 -13.39
C VAL A 118 -13.35 -4.97 -14.80
N PHE A 119 -12.45 -4.04 -15.10
CA PHE A 119 -11.73 -4.01 -16.37
C PHE A 119 -10.24 -4.07 -16.13
N ILE A 120 -9.52 -4.79 -17.00
CA ILE A 120 -8.06 -4.81 -17.06
C ILE A 120 -7.67 -4.31 -18.46
N ASN A 121 -6.90 -3.22 -18.53
CA ASN A 121 -6.49 -2.59 -19.79
C ASN A 121 -7.68 -2.27 -20.73
N ASN A 122 -8.79 -1.76 -20.17
CA ASN A 122 -10.05 -1.45 -20.85
C ASN A 122 -10.81 -2.67 -21.40
N VAL A 123 -10.34 -3.90 -21.14
CA VAL A 123 -11.09 -5.12 -21.45
C VAL A 123 -11.92 -5.50 -20.24
N HIS A 124 -13.23 -5.71 -20.44
CA HIS A 124 -14.11 -6.19 -19.37
C HIS A 124 -13.64 -7.56 -18.91
N PHE A 125 -13.28 -7.66 -17.64
CA PHE A 125 -12.78 -8.89 -17.05
C PHE A 125 -13.90 -9.69 -16.41
N GLU A 126 -14.65 -9.06 -15.49
CA GLU A 126 -15.78 -9.71 -14.83
C GLU A 126 -16.79 -8.71 -14.28
N ARG A 127 -17.98 -9.22 -13.97
CA ARG A 127 -18.97 -8.54 -13.12
C ARG A 127 -18.93 -9.11 -11.71
N PHE A 128 -18.26 -8.40 -10.84
CA PHE A 128 -18.11 -8.75 -9.44
C PHE A 128 -19.41 -8.54 -8.65
N ARG A 129 -19.64 -9.44 -7.69
CA ARG A 129 -20.66 -9.31 -6.62
C ARG A 129 -20.07 -9.79 -5.31
N GLY A 130 -20.12 -8.96 -4.27
CA GLY A 130 -19.56 -9.27 -2.96
C GLY A 130 -19.49 -8.02 -2.08
N ASP A 131 -18.60 -8.01 -1.10
CA ASP A 131 -18.45 -6.87 -0.20
C ASP A 131 -17.51 -5.80 -0.79
N GLY A 132 -16.53 -6.21 -1.60
CA GLY A 132 -15.57 -5.28 -2.18
C GLY A 132 -14.49 -5.94 -3.02
N ILE A 133 -13.59 -5.13 -3.52
CA ILE A 133 -12.42 -5.55 -4.31
C ILE A 133 -11.19 -4.85 -3.75
N SER A 134 -10.11 -5.60 -3.57
CA SER A 134 -8.80 -5.13 -3.15
C SER A 134 -7.79 -5.28 -4.28
N VAL A 135 -6.98 -4.26 -4.49
CA VAL A 135 -5.82 -4.31 -5.39
C VAL A 135 -4.58 -4.07 -4.55
N SER A 136 -3.68 -5.03 -4.51
CA SER A 136 -2.47 -4.97 -3.69
C SER A 136 -1.20 -4.89 -4.51
N THR A 137 -0.19 -4.25 -3.93
CA THR A 137 1.20 -4.30 -4.37
C THR A 137 1.84 -5.62 -3.92
N PRO A 138 3.03 -5.99 -4.42
CA PRO A 138 3.77 -7.14 -3.90
C PRO A 138 4.06 -7.03 -2.40
N THR A 139 4.43 -5.85 -1.90
CA THR A 139 4.65 -5.63 -0.47
C THR A 139 3.38 -5.78 0.34
N GLY A 140 2.23 -5.31 -0.17
CA GLY A 140 0.92 -5.50 0.44
C GLY A 140 0.38 -6.93 0.37
N SER A 141 1.03 -7.82 -0.38
CA SER A 141 0.59 -9.22 -0.51
C SER A 141 0.57 -9.98 0.82
N THR A 142 1.34 -9.54 1.81
CA THR A 142 1.40 -10.10 3.16
C THR A 142 0.44 -9.43 4.14
N ALA A 143 -0.19 -8.31 3.74
CA ALA A 143 -1.16 -7.55 4.53
C ALA A 143 -2.61 -8.07 4.33
N TYR A 144 -3.56 -7.20 4.09
CA TYR A 144 -4.98 -7.58 3.94
C TYR A 144 -5.22 -8.56 2.79
N ASN A 145 -4.46 -8.42 1.70
CA ASN A 145 -4.51 -9.34 0.56
C ASN A 145 -4.35 -10.82 0.97
N LYS A 146 -3.47 -11.12 1.94
CA LYS A 146 -3.29 -12.47 2.47
C LYS A 146 -4.56 -13.01 3.13
N SER A 147 -5.27 -12.16 3.87
CA SER A 147 -6.55 -12.51 4.51
C SER A 147 -7.64 -12.80 3.49
N LEU A 148 -7.53 -12.28 2.29
CA LEU A 148 -8.45 -12.51 1.17
C LEU A 148 -8.09 -13.74 0.34
N GLY A 149 -7.13 -14.56 0.78
CA GLY A 149 -6.67 -15.73 0.03
C GLY A 149 -5.72 -15.42 -1.12
N GLY A 150 -5.17 -14.21 -1.16
CA GLY A 150 -4.16 -13.83 -2.14
C GLY A 150 -2.80 -14.48 -1.88
N ALA A 151 -2.01 -14.64 -2.95
CA ALA A 151 -0.67 -15.18 -2.88
C ALA A 151 0.31 -14.19 -2.25
N VAL A 152 1.29 -14.68 -1.52
CA VAL A 152 2.43 -13.88 -1.08
C VAL A 152 3.37 -13.68 -2.27
N LEU A 153 3.63 -12.44 -2.62
CA LEU A 153 4.52 -12.05 -3.71
C LEU A 153 5.84 -11.52 -3.16
N HIS A 154 6.94 -11.89 -3.81
CA HIS A 154 8.23 -11.30 -3.46
C HIS A 154 8.21 -9.80 -3.80
N PRO A 155 8.72 -8.90 -2.93
CA PRO A 155 8.61 -7.45 -3.11
C PRO A 155 9.20 -6.90 -4.42
N THR A 156 10.13 -7.62 -5.04
CA THR A 156 10.76 -7.22 -6.32
C THR A 156 9.99 -7.66 -7.56
N ILE A 157 8.90 -8.42 -7.41
CA ILE A 157 8.07 -8.81 -8.55
C ILE A 157 7.28 -7.60 -9.04
N GLU A 158 7.36 -7.31 -10.32
CA GLU A 158 6.65 -6.19 -10.95
C GLU A 158 5.20 -6.58 -11.30
N ALA A 159 4.36 -6.74 -10.28
CA ALA A 159 2.98 -7.17 -10.42
C ALA A 159 2.05 -6.40 -9.49
N LEU A 160 0.75 -6.51 -9.76
CA LEU A 160 -0.34 -6.18 -8.86
C LEU A 160 -1.18 -7.43 -8.64
N GLN A 161 -1.93 -7.48 -7.56
CA GLN A 161 -2.85 -8.57 -7.31
C GLN A 161 -4.24 -8.04 -7.02
N ILE A 162 -5.24 -8.58 -7.70
CA ILE A 162 -6.66 -8.26 -7.46
C ILE A 162 -7.23 -9.40 -6.63
N ALA A 163 -7.88 -9.07 -5.53
CA ALA A 163 -8.55 -10.03 -4.65
C ALA A 163 -9.99 -9.60 -4.38
N GLU A 164 -10.89 -10.57 -4.44
CA GLU A 164 -12.30 -10.39 -4.14
C GLU A 164 -12.54 -10.44 -2.63
N VAL A 165 -13.41 -9.56 -2.12
CA VAL A 165 -13.83 -9.56 -0.71
C VAL A 165 -15.22 -10.17 -0.61
N ALA A 166 -15.32 -11.35 0.01
CA ALA A 166 -16.58 -12.07 0.21
C ALA A 166 -17.45 -12.17 -1.05
N SER A 167 -16.86 -12.63 -2.14
CA SER A 167 -17.56 -12.76 -3.42
C SER A 167 -18.70 -13.77 -3.35
N LEU A 168 -19.79 -13.46 -4.05
CA LEU A 168 -20.96 -14.31 -4.18
C LEU A 168 -20.83 -15.17 -5.45
N ASN A 169 -20.61 -16.47 -5.25
CA ASN A 169 -20.55 -17.46 -6.29
C ASN A 169 -21.68 -18.49 -6.12
N ASN A 170 -22.61 -18.53 -7.07
CA ASN A 170 -23.74 -19.46 -7.09
C ASN A 170 -24.12 -19.82 -8.53
N ARG A 171 -25.28 -20.44 -8.74
CA ARG A 171 -25.74 -20.86 -10.07
C ARG A 171 -26.02 -19.68 -11.02
N VAL A 172 -26.33 -18.49 -10.48
CA VAL A 172 -26.73 -17.30 -11.24
C VAL A 172 -25.57 -16.31 -11.39
N TYR A 173 -24.78 -16.16 -10.35
CA TYR A 173 -23.67 -15.22 -10.28
C TYR A 173 -22.35 -15.96 -10.16
N ARG A 174 -21.42 -15.64 -11.05
CA ARG A 174 -20.09 -16.22 -11.02
C ARG A 174 -19.07 -15.10 -11.22
N THR A 175 -18.08 -15.08 -10.34
CA THR A 175 -16.86 -14.30 -10.45
C THR A 175 -15.68 -15.27 -10.59
N LEU A 176 -14.48 -14.77 -10.73
CA LEU A 176 -13.29 -15.63 -10.74
C LEU A 176 -13.20 -16.48 -9.47
N GLY A 177 -13.63 -15.93 -8.32
CA GLY A 177 -13.61 -16.61 -7.03
C GLY A 177 -12.19 -16.89 -6.50
N SER A 178 -11.20 -16.27 -7.08
CA SER A 178 -9.78 -16.40 -6.75
C SER A 178 -9.07 -15.10 -7.00
N SER A 179 -7.96 -14.87 -6.31
CA SER A 179 -7.10 -13.73 -6.61
C SER A 179 -6.39 -13.92 -7.94
N ILE A 180 -6.21 -12.82 -8.68
CA ILE A 180 -5.44 -12.82 -9.94
C ILE A 180 -4.25 -11.88 -9.83
N VAL A 181 -3.10 -12.32 -10.33
CA VAL A 181 -1.88 -11.52 -10.43
C VAL A 181 -1.78 -10.97 -11.86
N VAL A 182 -1.57 -9.67 -11.97
CA VAL A 182 -1.45 -8.96 -13.24
C VAL A 182 -0.14 -8.15 -13.28
N PRO A 183 0.40 -7.84 -14.45
CA PRO A 183 1.58 -6.98 -14.58
C PRO A 183 1.37 -5.61 -13.92
N LYS A 184 2.42 -5.03 -13.30
CA LYS A 184 2.34 -3.71 -12.63
C LYS A 184 1.90 -2.57 -13.56
N LYS A 185 2.13 -2.71 -14.88
CA LYS A 185 1.76 -1.72 -15.90
C LYS A 185 0.28 -1.75 -16.26
N ASP A 186 -0.43 -2.77 -15.84
CA ASP A 186 -1.83 -2.94 -16.19
C ASP A 186 -2.70 -1.93 -15.45
N LYS A 187 -3.67 -1.38 -16.17
CA LYS A 187 -4.66 -0.47 -15.63
C LYS A 187 -5.88 -1.26 -15.19
N ILE A 188 -6.15 -1.24 -13.89
CA ILE A 188 -7.34 -1.85 -13.30
C ILE A 188 -8.39 -0.76 -13.11
N VAL A 189 -9.60 -0.99 -13.61
CA VAL A 189 -10.74 -0.09 -13.40
C VAL A 189 -11.86 -0.87 -12.73
N ILE A 190 -12.38 -0.33 -11.64
CA ILE A 190 -13.51 -0.87 -10.90
C ILE A 190 -14.65 0.13 -11.04
N GLU A 191 -15.75 -0.28 -11.68
CA GLU A 191 -16.93 0.56 -11.92
C GLU A 191 -18.12 0.05 -11.11
N PRO A 192 -18.39 0.62 -9.93
CA PRO A 192 -19.59 0.31 -9.17
C PRO A 192 -20.87 0.61 -9.98
N LYS A 193 -21.86 -0.28 -9.90
CA LYS A 193 -23.12 -0.17 -10.67
C LYS A 193 -24.23 0.57 -9.95
N HIS A 194 -24.06 0.90 -8.70
CA HIS A 194 -25.06 1.61 -7.91
C HIS A 194 -24.52 2.95 -7.45
N ASP A 195 -25.36 3.97 -7.49
CA ASP A 195 -25.11 5.25 -6.84
C ASP A 195 -25.36 5.06 -5.34
N ASP A 196 -24.27 4.85 -4.59
CA ASP A 196 -24.30 4.59 -3.15
C ASP A 196 -22.99 5.04 -2.50
N ARG A 197 -22.90 4.87 -1.20
CA ARG A 197 -21.68 5.16 -0.43
C ARG A 197 -20.72 3.98 -0.49
N TYR A 198 -19.52 4.28 -0.95
CA TYR A 198 -18.40 3.36 -0.95
C TYR A 198 -17.31 3.89 -0.01
N SER A 199 -16.59 2.99 0.64
CA SER A 199 -15.34 3.31 1.32
C SER A 199 -14.17 2.93 0.42
N LEU A 200 -13.15 3.76 0.40
CA LEU A 200 -11.84 3.43 -0.14
C LEU A 200 -10.84 3.47 1.03
N SER A 201 -10.12 2.39 1.23
CA SER A 201 -8.98 2.30 2.15
C SER A 201 -7.71 2.18 1.33
N VAL A 202 -6.69 2.93 1.70
CA VAL A 202 -5.34 2.90 1.11
C VAL A 202 -4.28 2.85 2.19
#